data_fb5333e4bcf224222b055da739a98b48
#
_entry.id   fb5333e4bcf224222b055da739a98b48
#
_cell.length_a   1.000
_cell.length_b   1.000
_cell.length_c   1.000
_cell.angle_alpha   90.00
_cell.angle_beta   90.00
_cell.angle_gamma   90.00
#
_symmetry.space_group_name_H-M   'P 1'
#
loop_
_entity.id
_entity.type
_entity.pdbx_description
1 polymer ?
#
loop_
_entity_poly.entity_id
_entity_poly.type
_entity_poly.pdbx_seq_one_letter_code
_entity_poly.pdbx_strand_id
1 'polypeptide(L)'
;MAREQKELPIIQKSYDLILWYVPVVNRLPRDYKFTLGERITTGLYDLLDGLIEARYATEKLARLQALNTSLDRLRFQTRLLSDFRLIDAHRYEQAARLINAVGKDLGGWIRQQKG
;
A
#
# COMPACT_ATOMS: atom_id res chain seq x y z
N MET A 1 -12.66 11.82 -17.68
CA MET A 1 -13.68 12.04 -16.67
C MET A 1 -14.06 10.74 -15.98
N ALA A 2 -14.81 9.84 -16.62
CA ALA A 2 -15.16 8.56 -15.97
C ALA A 2 -13.92 7.76 -15.59
N ARG A 3 -12.87 7.80 -16.42
CA ARG A 3 -11.62 7.08 -16.16
C ARG A 3 -10.88 7.66 -14.95
N GLU A 4 -10.87 8.97 -14.79
CA GLU A 4 -10.26 9.62 -13.63
C GLU A 4 -11.00 9.27 -12.36
N GLN A 5 -12.33 9.15 -12.42
CA GLN A 5 -13.14 8.78 -11.28
C GLN A 5 -12.84 7.36 -10.80
N LYS A 6 -12.44 6.45 -11.71
CA LYS A 6 -12.04 5.09 -11.34
C LYS A 6 -10.66 5.05 -10.70
N GLU A 7 -9.75 5.93 -11.11
CA GLU A 7 -8.39 5.97 -10.62
C GLU A 7 -8.24 6.72 -9.30
N LEU A 8 -9.02 7.80 -9.11
CA LEU A 8 -8.94 8.63 -7.91
C LEU A 8 -9.18 7.87 -6.60
N PRO A 9 -10.16 6.95 -6.50
CA PRO A 9 -10.36 6.22 -5.24
C PRO A 9 -9.15 5.45 -4.77
N ILE A 10 -8.41 4.79 -5.67
CA ILE A 10 -7.25 4.00 -5.26
C ILE A 10 -6.11 4.90 -4.79
N ILE A 11 -5.92 6.05 -5.44
CA ILE A 11 -4.90 7.02 -5.02
C ILE A 11 -5.26 7.58 -3.65
N GLN A 12 -6.52 7.95 -3.44
CA GLN A 12 -6.96 8.45 -2.14
C GLN A 12 -6.83 7.40 -1.05
N LYS A 13 -7.19 6.14 -1.34
CA LYS A 13 -7.05 5.05 -0.38
C LYS A 13 -5.58 4.81 -0.02
N SER A 14 -4.68 4.91 -0.99
CA SER A 14 -3.25 4.79 -0.74
C SER A 14 -2.74 5.95 0.12
N TYR A 15 -3.20 7.15 -0.16
CA TYR A 15 -2.89 8.33 0.66
C TYR A 15 -3.36 8.14 2.10
N ASP A 16 -4.60 7.68 2.28
CA ASP A 16 -5.17 7.43 3.60
C ASP A 16 -4.40 6.35 4.36
N LEU A 17 -3.97 5.31 3.67
CA LEU A 17 -3.13 4.26 4.24
C LEU A 17 -1.82 4.84 4.78
N ILE A 18 -1.19 5.72 4.03
CA ILE A 18 0.05 6.39 4.45
C ILE A 18 -0.19 7.23 5.70
N LEU A 19 -1.26 8.02 5.71
CA LEU A 19 -1.60 8.86 6.86
C LEU A 19 -1.80 8.05 8.14
N TRP A 20 -2.36 6.86 8.00
CA TRP A 20 -2.55 5.96 9.13
C TRP A 20 -1.25 5.27 9.55
N TYR A 21 -0.49 4.79 8.57
CA TYR A 21 0.61 3.85 8.83
C TYR A 21 1.89 4.55 9.28
N VAL A 22 2.24 5.68 8.69
CA VAL A 22 3.51 6.36 8.98
C VAL A 22 3.62 6.74 10.47
N PRO A 23 2.57 7.29 11.12
CA PRO A 23 2.65 7.54 12.57
C PRO A 23 2.87 6.28 13.40
N VAL A 24 2.31 5.15 12.97
CA VAL A 24 2.54 3.85 13.63
C VAL A 24 4.00 3.47 13.53
N VAL A 25 4.60 3.57 12.33
CA VAL A 25 6.01 3.28 12.11
C VAL A 25 6.90 4.17 12.97
N ASN A 26 6.55 5.45 13.07
CA ASN A 26 7.35 6.42 13.83
C ASN A 26 7.39 6.12 15.34
N ARG A 27 6.46 5.31 15.83
CA ARG A 27 6.41 4.89 17.24
C ARG A 27 7.09 3.55 17.50
N LEU A 28 7.63 2.89 16.48
CA LEU A 28 8.31 1.62 16.66
C LEU A 28 9.58 1.80 17.48
N PRO A 29 9.99 0.78 18.25
CA PRO A 29 11.29 0.80 18.91
C PRO A 29 12.41 1.02 17.90
N ARG A 30 13.47 1.65 18.35
CA ARG A 30 14.57 2.07 17.49
C ARG A 30 15.16 0.92 16.66
N ASP A 31 15.26 -0.27 17.25
CA ASP A 31 15.85 -1.44 16.58
C ASP A 31 15.04 -1.86 15.34
N TYR A 32 13.75 -1.53 15.31
CA TYR A 32 12.85 -1.89 14.19
C TYR A 32 12.51 -0.70 13.32
N LYS A 33 12.54 0.51 13.90
CA LYS A 33 12.14 1.72 13.19
C LYS A 33 13.01 1.98 11.97
N PHE A 34 14.32 1.81 12.10
CA PHE A 34 15.28 2.10 11.04
C PHE A 34 15.62 0.88 10.17
N THR A 35 14.97 -0.24 10.40
CA THR A 35 15.09 -1.45 9.58
C THR A 35 13.76 -1.75 8.93
N LEU A 36 12.92 -2.57 9.55
CA LEU A 36 11.60 -2.93 9.01
C LEU A 36 10.73 -1.69 8.80
N GLY A 37 10.72 -0.78 9.76
CA GLY A 37 9.93 0.45 9.67
C GLY A 37 10.29 1.30 8.47
N GLU A 38 11.59 1.44 8.18
CA GLU A 38 12.04 2.20 7.02
C GLU A 38 11.62 1.54 5.71
N ARG A 39 11.68 0.21 5.63
CA ARG A 39 11.21 -0.51 4.44
C ARG A 39 9.71 -0.34 4.22
N ILE A 40 8.94 -0.36 5.28
CA ILE A 40 7.49 -0.13 5.21
C ILE A 40 7.21 1.29 4.70
N THR A 41 7.86 2.28 5.28
CA THR A 41 7.68 3.69 4.89
C THR A 41 8.04 3.90 3.42
N THR A 42 9.19 3.38 2.98
CA THR A 42 9.61 3.46 1.59
C THR A 42 8.60 2.78 0.68
N GLY A 43 8.14 1.59 1.06
CA GLY A 43 7.15 0.86 0.28
C GLY A 43 5.82 1.60 0.15
N LEU A 44 5.39 2.26 1.21
CA LEU A 44 4.15 3.07 1.19
C LEU A 44 4.27 4.24 0.23
N TYR A 45 5.39 4.97 0.27
CA TYR A 45 5.59 6.10 -0.63
C TYR A 45 5.76 5.64 -2.09
N ASP A 46 6.48 4.54 -2.31
CA ASP A 46 6.65 3.97 -3.65
C ASP A 46 5.32 3.51 -4.23
N LEU A 47 4.43 2.97 -3.40
CA LEU A 47 3.09 2.57 -3.82
C LEU A 47 2.31 3.79 -4.34
N LEU A 48 2.29 4.86 -3.58
CA LEU A 48 1.61 6.09 -3.99
C LEU A 48 2.21 6.65 -5.28
N ASP A 49 3.53 6.76 -5.33
CA ASP A 49 4.23 7.27 -6.50
C ASP A 49 3.94 6.42 -7.73
N GLY A 50 3.98 5.10 -7.57
CA GLY A 50 3.71 4.16 -8.66
C GLY A 50 2.29 4.22 -9.17
N LEU A 51 1.31 4.43 -8.30
CA LEU A 51 -0.09 4.60 -8.70
C LEU A 51 -0.27 5.89 -9.50
N ILE A 52 0.36 6.97 -9.07
CA ILE A 52 0.33 8.24 -9.78
C ILE A 52 0.98 8.09 -11.17
N GLU A 53 2.13 7.42 -11.24
CA GLU A 53 2.82 7.18 -12.51
C GLU A 53 1.99 6.31 -13.45
N ALA A 54 1.34 5.26 -12.91
CA ALA A 54 0.50 4.38 -13.70
C ALA A 54 -0.69 5.12 -14.31
N ARG A 55 -1.20 6.13 -13.62
CA ARG A 55 -2.31 6.95 -14.11
C ARG A 55 -1.98 7.59 -15.46
N TYR A 56 -0.73 8.00 -15.64
CA TYR A 56 -0.30 8.71 -16.85
C TYR A 56 0.45 7.82 -17.86
N ALA A 57 0.70 6.57 -17.50
CA ALA A 57 1.44 5.65 -18.39
C ALA A 57 0.55 5.14 -19.52
N THR A 58 1.13 4.94 -20.70
CA THR A 58 0.44 4.28 -21.82
C THR A 58 0.30 2.79 -21.57
N GLU A 59 1.37 2.15 -21.12
CA GLU A 59 1.40 0.73 -20.80
C GLU A 59 1.25 0.56 -19.29
N LYS A 60 0.03 0.29 -18.85
CA LYS A 60 -0.29 0.27 -17.41
C LYS A 60 -0.14 -1.10 -16.77
N LEU A 61 -0.41 -2.17 -17.52
CA LEU A 61 -0.56 -3.51 -16.93
C LEU A 61 0.68 -3.96 -16.14
N ALA A 62 1.86 -3.87 -16.74
CA ALA A 62 3.09 -4.30 -16.08
C ALA A 62 3.36 -3.46 -14.81
N ARG A 63 3.10 -2.16 -14.87
CA ARG A 63 3.27 -1.27 -13.71
C ARG A 63 2.32 -1.63 -12.58
N LEU A 64 1.06 -1.91 -12.91
CA LEU A 64 0.05 -2.28 -11.91
C LEU A 64 0.38 -3.64 -11.29
N GLN A 65 0.86 -4.59 -12.07
CA GLN A 65 1.28 -5.88 -11.56
C GLN A 65 2.47 -5.76 -10.59
N ALA A 66 3.42 -4.89 -10.90
CA ALA A 66 4.55 -4.60 -10.02
C ALA A 66 4.07 -3.98 -8.70
N LEU A 67 3.09 -3.08 -8.77
CA LEU A 67 2.50 -2.47 -7.57
C LEU A 67 1.76 -3.50 -6.73
N ASN A 68 1.10 -4.47 -7.37
CA ASN A 68 0.44 -5.55 -6.65
C ASN A 68 1.45 -6.40 -5.87
N THR A 69 2.62 -6.64 -6.43
CA THR A 69 3.71 -7.32 -5.72
C THR A 69 4.20 -6.49 -4.54
N SER A 70 4.35 -5.17 -4.73
CA SER A 70 4.73 -4.27 -3.65
C SER A 70 3.71 -4.29 -2.51
N LEU A 71 2.44 -4.38 -2.85
CA LEU A 71 1.37 -4.47 -1.86
C LEU A 71 1.45 -5.77 -1.07
N ASP A 72 1.80 -6.88 -1.73
CA ASP A 72 2.03 -8.16 -1.04
C ASP A 72 3.20 -8.07 -0.08
N ARG A 73 4.28 -7.41 -0.47
CA ARG A 73 5.41 -7.18 0.45
C ARG A 73 4.94 -6.43 1.69
N LEU A 74 4.10 -5.43 1.52
CA LEU A 74 3.56 -4.65 2.63
C LEU A 74 2.70 -5.53 3.55
N ARG A 75 1.92 -6.45 2.99
CA ARG A 75 1.14 -7.40 3.79
C ARG A 75 2.03 -8.25 4.68
N PHE A 76 3.11 -8.79 4.14
CA PHE A 76 4.06 -9.60 4.91
C PHE A 76 4.81 -8.78 5.94
N GLN A 77 5.21 -7.56 5.59
CA GLN A 77 5.89 -6.67 6.53
C GLN A 77 4.97 -6.30 7.71
N THR A 78 3.69 -6.09 7.42
CA THR A 78 2.68 -5.83 8.45
C THR A 78 2.51 -7.04 9.36
N ARG A 79 2.51 -8.24 8.79
CA ARG A 79 2.45 -9.47 9.56
C ARG A 79 3.67 -9.62 10.47
N LEU A 80 4.85 -9.24 9.98
CA LEU A 80 6.06 -9.26 10.80
C LEU A 80 5.93 -8.33 12.00
N LEU A 81 5.37 -7.13 11.81
CA LEU A 81 5.12 -6.23 12.95
C LEU A 81 4.24 -6.88 14.00
N SER A 82 3.22 -7.61 13.56
CA SER A 82 2.32 -8.33 14.47
C SER A 82 3.04 -9.48 15.16
N ASP A 83 3.78 -10.29 14.40
CA ASP A 83 4.49 -11.46 14.95
C ASP A 83 5.61 -11.05 15.90
N PHE A 84 6.26 -9.92 15.66
CA PHE A 84 7.24 -9.35 16.59
C PHE A 84 6.57 -8.63 17.76
N ARG A 85 5.24 -8.59 17.81
CA ARG A 85 4.45 -7.93 18.86
C ARG A 85 4.74 -6.43 18.97
N LEU A 86 4.99 -5.80 17.84
CA LEU A 86 5.23 -4.36 17.75
C LEU A 86 3.95 -3.57 17.56
N ILE A 87 2.89 -4.23 17.09
CA ILE A 87 1.55 -3.67 17.00
C ILE A 87 0.56 -4.68 17.60
N ASP A 88 -0.54 -4.18 18.14
CA ASP A 88 -1.58 -5.05 18.70
C ASP A 88 -2.52 -5.57 17.61
N ALA A 89 -3.44 -6.46 18.00
CA ALA A 89 -4.38 -7.07 17.06
C ALA A 89 -5.26 -6.04 16.38
N HIS A 90 -5.67 -5.00 17.10
CA HIS A 90 -6.54 -3.95 16.57
C HIS A 90 -5.83 -3.18 15.45
N ARG A 91 -4.57 -2.78 15.67
CA ARG A 91 -3.78 -2.09 14.66
C ARG A 91 -3.48 -2.99 13.47
N TYR A 92 -3.21 -4.27 13.72
CA TYR A 92 -3.01 -5.22 12.63
C TYR A 92 -4.24 -5.32 11.74
N GLU A 93 -5.42 -5.44 12.35
CA GLU A 93 -6.68 -5.51 11.60
C GLU A 93 -6.94 -4.23 10.79
N GLN A 94 -6.65 -3.08 11.38
CA GLN A 94 -6.80 -1.81 10.67
C GLN A 94 -5.87 -1.71 9.47
N ALA A 95 -4.60 -2.09 9.66
CA ALA A 95 -3.63 -2.12 8.57
C ALA A 95 -4.10 -3.04 7.44
N ALA A 96 -4.50 -4.26 7.80
CA ALA A 96 -4.97 -5.25 6.83
C ALA A 96 -6.17 -4.74 6.04
N ARG A 97 -7.13 -4.10 6.71
CA ARG A 97 -8.32 -3.55 6.07
C ARG A 97 -7.96 -2.45 5.08
N LEU A 98 -7.08 -1.53 5.47
CA LEU A 98 -6.66 -0.42 4.61
C LEU A 98 -5.86 -0.93 3.40
N ILE A 99 -4.97 -1.89 3.62
CA ILE A 99 -4.19 -2.51 2.53
C ILE A 99 -5.12 -3.25 1.58
N ASN A 100 -6.08 -4.02 2.11
CA ASN A 100 -7.02 -4.77 1.29
C ASN A 100 -7.92 -3.85 0.48
N ALA A 101 -8.28 -2.68 0.99
CA ALA A 101 -9.06 -1.71 0.24
C ALA A 101 -8.30 -1.22 -1.00
N VAL A 102 -6.99 -0.95 -0.85
CA VAL A 102 -6.13 -0.61 -1.99
C VAL A 102 -6.02 -1.80 -2.94
N GLY A 103 -5.81 -3.00 -2.38
CA GLY A 103 -5.66 -4.22 -3.17
C GLY A 103 -6.88 -4.55 -4.01
N LYS A 104 -8.07 -4.32 -3.49
CA LYS A 104 -9.32 -4.53 -4.20
C LYS A 104 -9.42 -3.62 -5.42
N ASP A 105 -9.13 -2.34 -5.25
CA ASP A 105 -9.16 -1.38 -6.35
C ASP A 105 -8.06 -1.68 -7.37
N LEU A 106 -6.87 -2.05 -6.89
CA LEU A 106 -5.75 -2.40 -7.77
C LEU A 106 -6.09 -3.62 -8.61
N GLY A 107 -6.66 -4.66 -8.00
CA GLY A 107 -7.12 -5.85 -8.72
C GLY A 107 -8.15 -5.52 -9.78
N GLY A 108 -9.09 -4.64 -9.47
CA GLY A 108 -10.09 -4.16 -10.45
C GLY A 108 -9.45 -3.43 -11.61
N TRP A 109 -8.48 -2.57 -11.33
CA TRP A 109 -7.78 -1.82 -12.37
C TRP A 109 -6.96 -2.76 -13.27
N ILE A 110 -6.28 -3.75 -12.68
CA ILE A 110 -5.53 -4.76 -13.43
C ILE A 110 -6.47 -5.52 -14.38
N ARG A 111 -7.61 -5.98 -13.89
CA ARG A 111 -8.61 -6.70 -14.73
C ARG A 111 -9.08 -5.82 -15.88
N GLN A 112 -9.29 -4.55 -15.63
CA GLN A 112 -9.71 -3.60 -16.66
C GLN A 112 -8.64 -3.48 -17.75
N GLN A 113 -7.37 -3.52 -17.40
CA GLN A 113 -6.28 -3.43 -18.37
C GLN A 113 -6.08 -4.71 -19.18
N LYS A 114 -6.45 -5.84 -18.62
CA LYS A 114 -6.43 -7.12 -19.34
C LYS A 114 -7.57 -7.25 -20.34
N GLY A 115 -8.62 -6.55 -20.06
CA GLY A 115 -9.77 -6.51 -20.85
C GLY A 115 -10.56 -6.76 -21.46
#